data_b71bdca7b1bd45e95244654c300427a3
#
_entry.id   b71bdca7b1bd45e95244654c300427a3
#
_cell.length_a   1.000
_cell.length_b   1.000
_cell.length_c   1.000
_cell.angle_alpha   90.00
_cell.angle_beta   90.00
_cell.angle_gamma   90.00
#
_symmetry.space_group_name_H-M   'P 1'
#
loop_
_entity.id
_entity.type
_entity.pdbx_description
1 polymer ?
#
loop_
_entity_poly.entity_id
_entity_poly.type
_entity_poly.pdbx_seq_one_letter_code
_entity_poly.pdbx_strand_id
1 'polypeptide(L)'
;MSRDLMHTDELKALVRGAYAAIDTTTEAVAHKLYAPDELAQVPRSAIEGALGVGNHLRFAAIHEGETILDLGCGAGIDAVLAARRTGPTGQVIALDFLPEMLERTSAAAAEAGLANIETLEAEMEAIPLADESVDHVISNGVINLSARKRRVLAECARVLRPAGKLSLSDLTVRDEELPPEVLLHPATWAG
;
A
#
# COMPACT_ATOMS: atom_id res chain seq x y z
N MET A 1 -24.77 17.79 11.81
CA MET A 1 -24.32 17.67 10.42
C MET A 1 -22.81 17.79 10.43
N SER A 2 -22.09 16.67 10.40
CA SER A 2 -20.65 16.66 10.19
C SER A 2 -20.40 17.19 8.77
N ARG A 3 -19.80 18.36 8.63
CA ARG A 3 -19.26 18.80 7.34
C ARG A 3 -18.21 17.78 6.95
N ASP A 4 -18.38 17.15 5.81
CA ASP A 4 -17.33 16.46 5.09
C ASP A 4 -16.27 17.53 4.80
N LEU A 5 -15.20 17.56 5.60
CA LEU A 5 -14.27 18.69 5.66
C LEU A 5 -13.35 18.78 4.44
N MET A 6 -13.37 17.76 3.56
CA MET A 6 -12.72 17.80 2.25
C MET A 6 -13.48 16.93 1.24
N HIS A 7 -13.68 17.45 0.05
CA HIS A 7 -14.13 16.65 -1.06
C HIS A 7 -13.07 15.59 -1.38
N THR A 8 -13.50 14.36 -1.62
CA THR A 8 -12.59 13.21 -1.90
C THR A 8 -11.60 13.53 -3.02
N ASP A 9 -12.02 14.31 -4.03
CA ASP A 9 -11.19 14.70 -5.17
C ASP A 9 -10.11 15.71 -4.79
N GLU A 10 -10.39 16.63 -3.86
CA GLU A 10 -9.40 17.58 -3.35
C GLU A 10 -8.33 16.86 -2.53
N LEU A 11 -8.70 15.89 -1.70
CA LEU A 11 -7.75 15.07 -0.94
C LEU A 11 -6.86 14.25 -1.88
N LYS A 12 -7.43 13.62 -2.91
CA LYS A 12 -6.68 12.87 -3.92
C LYS A 12 -5.70 13.76 -4.68
N ALA A 13 -6.11 15.00 -5.03
CA ALA A 13 -5.24 15.96 -5.69
C ALA A 13 -4.05 16.35 -4.78
N LEU A 14 -4.29 16.53 -3.48
CA LEU A 14 -3.24 16.80 -2.48
C LEU A 14 -2.28 15.63 -2.33
N VAL A 15 -2.80 14.42 -2.19
CA VAL A 15 -1.99 13.18 -2.12
C VAL A 15 -1.15 13.05 -3.37
N ARG A 16 -1.76 13.15 -4.56
CA ARG A 16 -1.03 13.12 -5.85
C ARG A 16 0.08 14.16 -5.92
N GLY A 17 -0.21 15.41 -5.52
CA GLY A 17 0.77 16.49 -5.50
C GLY A 17 1.93 16.23 -4.54
N ALA A 18 1.65 15.69 -3.35
CA ALA A 18 2.65 15.35 -2.36
C ALA A 18 3.59 14.24 -2.85
N TYR A 19 3.04 13.16 -3.40
CA TYR A 19 3.84 12.04 -3.92
C TYR A 19 4.63 12.41 -5.18
N ALA A 20 4.08 13.25 -6.07
CA ALA A 20 4.79 13.77 -7.24
C ALA A 20 5.95 14.72 -6.87
N ALA A 21 5.86 15.38 -5.72
CA ALA A 21 6.90 16.30 -5.22
C ALA A 21 8.07 15.61 -4.50
N ILE A 22 8.00 14.28 -4.28
CA ILE A 22 9.10 13.51 -3.68
C ILE A 22 10.20 13.32 -4.74
N ASP A 23 11.13 14.26 -4.76
CA ASP A 23 12.28 14.30 -5.69
C ASP A 23 13.57 13.75 -5.05
N THR A 24 13.49 13.19 -3.84
CA THR A 24 14.61 12.62 -3.11
C THR A 24 14.42 11.14 -2.86
N THR A 25 15.52 10.39 -2.89
CA THR A 25 15.48 8.98 -2.51
C THR A 25 15.02 8.83 -1.05
N THR A 26 14.07 7.93 -0.84
CA THR A 26 13.56 7.56 0.48
C THR A 26 14.18 6.24 0.98
N GLU A 27 15.31 5.83 0.41
CA GLU A 27 16.07 4.62 0.77
C GLU A 27 16.27 4.46 2.28
N ALA A 28 16.51 5.56 3.00
CA ALA A 28 16.66 5.55 4.45
C ALA A 28 15.41 5.05 5.19
N VAL A 29 14.23 5.18 4.61
CA VAL A 29 12.98 4.65 5.16
C VAL A 29 13.00 3.12 5.07
N ALA A 30 13.32 2.57 3.89
CA ALA A 30 13.42 1.12 3.70
C ALA A 30 14.39 0.49 4.69
N HIS A 31 15.59 1.06 4.84
CA HIS A 31 16.62 0.54 5.77
C HIS A 31 16.24 0.60 7.25
N LYS A 32 15.29 1.44 7.64
CA LYS A 32 14.75 1.48 9.00
C LYS A 32 13.66 0.44 9.24
N LEU A 33 12.90 0.09 8.21
CA LEU A 33 11.71 -0.75 8.33
C LEU A 33 11.99 -2.22 8.05
N TYR A 34 12.82 -2.51 7.06
CA TYR A 34 13.06 -3.87 6.57
C TYR A 34 14.44 -4.38 7.00
N ALA A 35 14.53 -5.68 7.21
CA ALA A 35 15.80 -6.32 7.54
C ALA A 35 16.72 -6.39 6.29
N PRO A 36 18.06 -6.45 6.47
CA PRO A 36 18.99 -6.47 5.35
C PRO A 36 18.79 -7.65 4.39
N ASP A 37 18.36 -8.81 4.88
CA ASP A 37 18.05 -9.99 4.10
C ASP A 37 16.75 -9.87 3.31
N GLU A 38 15.78 -9.10 3.80
CA GLU A 38 14.59 -8.73 3.05
C GLU A 38 14.96 -7.76 1.92
N LEU A 39 15.72 -6.70 2.21
CA LEU A 39 16.16 -5.72 1.22
C LEU A 39 17.07 -6.31 0.14
N ALA A 40 17.87 -7.32 0.47
CA ALA A 40 18.69 -8.03 -0.50
C ALA A 40 17.87 -8.76 -1.59
N GLN A 41 16.56 -8.93 -1.37
CA GLN A 41 15.64 -9.56 -2.31
C GLN A 41 14.85 -8.55 -3.14
N VAL A 42 14.99 -7.26 -2.86
CA VAL A 42 14.21 -6.18 -3.47
C VAL A 42 15.11 -5.36 -4.39
N PRO A 43 14.65 -5.00 -5.59
CA PRO A 43 15.38 -4.12 -6.49
C PRO A 43 15.66 -2.75 -5.86
N ARG A 44 16.79 -2.17 -6.23
CA ARG A 44 17.19 -0.86 -5.74
C ARG A 44 16.16 0.23 -6.06
N SER A 45 15.56 0.18 -7.23
CA SER A 45 14.51 1.10 -7.67
C SER A 45 13.32 1.16 -6.71
N ALA A 46 12.89 0.00 -6.16
CA ALA A 46 11.82 -0.06 -5.18
C ALA A 46 12.29 0.45 -3.79
N ILE A 47 13.53 0.13 -3.39
CA ILE A 47 14.12 0.60 -2.13
C ILE A 47 14.21 2.13 -2.10
N GLU A 48 14.68 2.76 -3.20
CA GLU A 48 14.80 4.19 -3.35
C GLU A 48 13.46 4.94 -3.32
N GLY A 49 12.36 4.25 -3.62
CA GLY A 49 11.00 4.78 -3.61
C GLY A 49 10.15 4.36 -2.40
N ALA A 50 10.74 3.79 -1.35
CA ALA A 50 9.99 3.28 -0.19
C ALA A 50 9.36 4.41 0.63
N LEU A 51 8.05 4.34 0.85
CA LEU A 51 7.26 5.35 1.58
C LEU A 51 6.42 4.74 2.72
N GLY A 52 6.65 3.48 3.04
CA GLY A 52 5.92 2.77 4.09
C GLY A 52 6.19 3.32 5.50
N VAL A 53 5.33 2.97 6.44
CA VAL A 53 5.40 3.39 7.84
C VAL A 53 5.74 2.23 8.79
N GLY A 54 5.80 1.00 8.28
CA GLY A 54 6.12 -0.20 9.05
C GLY A 54 6.51 -1.38 8.18
N ASN A 55 6.78 -2.53 8.81
CA ASN A 55 6.97 -3.81 8.15
C ASN A 55 5.91 -4.81 8.64
N HIS A 56 4.73 -4.70 8.07
CA HIS A 56 3.59 -5.58 8.35
C HIS A 56 3.83 -7.01 7.85
N LEU A 57 4.71 -7.18 6.87
CA LEU A 57 5.06 -8.49 6.33
C LEU A 57 5.73 -9.42 7.35
N ARG A 58 6.29 -8.89 8.44
CA ARG A 58 6.80 -9.71 9.56
C ARG A 58 5.72 -10.53 10.25
N PHE A 59 4.48 -10.08 10.18
CA PHE A 59 3.32 -10.71 10.81
C PHE A 59 2.38 -11.36 9.79
N ALA A 60 2.61 -11.08 8.50
CA ALA A 60 1.84 -11.65 7.41
C ALA A 60 2.29 -13.11 7.17
N ALA A 61 1.44 -14.06 7.56
CA ALA A 61 1.64 -15.47 7.26
C ALA A 61 1.20 -15.75 5.82
N ILE A 62 1.98 -15.29 4.85
CA ILE A 62 1.79 -15.56 3.43
C ILE A 62 2.33 -16.96 3.12
N HIS A 63 1.52 -17.78 2.44
CA HIS A 63 1.86 -19.14 2.04
C HIS A 63 2.04 -19.26 0.53
N GLU A 64 2.76 -20.28 0.12
CA GLU A 64 2.95 -20.58 -1.30
C GLU A 64 1.62 -20.82 -2.00
N GLY A 65 1.43 -20.23 -3.18
CA GLY A 65 0.23 -20.36 -4.00
C GLY A 65 -0.91 -19.39 -3.65
N GLU A 66 -0.79 -18.57 -2.59
CA GLU A 66 -1.82 -17.59 -2.23
C GLU A 66 -1.90 -16.44 -3.23
N THR A 67 -3.11 -15.87 -3.36
CA THR A 67 -3.38 -14.62 -4.07
C THR A 67 -3.37 -13.46 -3.08
N ILE A 68 -2.47 -12.51 -3.28
CA ILE A 68 -2.24 -11.37 -2.39
C ILE A 68 -2.71 -10.10 -3.07
N LEU A 69 -3.43 -9.24 -2.37
CA LEU A 69 -3.70 -7.86 -2.77
C LEU A 69 -2.79 -6.93 -1.97
N ASP A 70 -1.92 -6.20 -2.65
CA ASP A 70 -1.13 -5.11 -2.08
C ASP A 70 -1.87 -3.78 -2.33
N LEU A 71 -2.45 -3.23 -1.27
CA LEU A 71 -3.31 -2.05 -1.31
C LEU A 71 -2.48 -0.78 -1.12
N GLY A 72 -2.29 -0.04 -2.22
CA GLY A 72 -1.40 1.11 -2.29
C GLY A 72 0.06 0.69 -2.42
N CYS A 73 0.39 -0.01 -3.50
CA CYS A 73 1.67 -0.70 -3.69
C CYS A 73 2.89 0.25 -3.81
N GLY A 74 2.67 1.54 -4.10
CA GLY A 74 3.74 2.53 -4.22
C GLY A 74 4.84 2.10 -5.20
N ALA A 75 6.11 2.09 -4.75
CA ALA A 75 7.25 1.65 -5.56
C ALA A 75 7.45 0.11 -5.60
N GLY A 76 6.58 -0.67 -4.95
CA GLY A 76 6.52 -2.12 -5.09
C GLY A 76 7.39 -2.93 -4.12
N ILE A 77 7.93 -2.35 -3.05
CA ILE A 77 8.77 -3.10 -2.11
C ILE A 77 8.01 -4.25 -1.45
N ASP A 78 6.80 -4.00 -0.95
CA ASP A 78 5.96 -5.01 -0.31
C ASP A 78 5.40 -6.02 -1.33
N ALA A 79 5.02 -5.55 -2.53
CA ALA A 79 4.60 -6.41 -3.63
C ALA A 79 5.69 -7.43 -4.04
N VAL A 80 6.95 -6.98 -4.17
CA VAL A 80 8.09 -7.85 -4.49
C VAL A 80 8.32 -8.89 -3.40
N LEU A 81 8.32 -8.47 -2.13
CA LEU A 81 8.51 -9.38 -1.00
C LEU A 81 7.36 -10.40 -0.87
N ALA A 82 6.12 -9.94 -1.08
CA ALA A 82 4.95 -10.81 -1.08
C ALA A 82 4.99 -11.82 -2.23
N ALA A 83 5.39 -11.41 -3.44
CA ALA A 83 5.49 -12.28 -4.62
C ALA A 83 6.54 -13.37 -4.43
N ARG A 84 7.66 -13.06 -3.77
CA ARG A 84 8.66 -14.08 -3.41
C ARG A 84 8.15 -15.08 -2.39
N ARG A 85 7.35 -14.62 -1.41
CA ARG A 85 6.78 -15.50 -0.37
C ARG A 85 5.69 -16.42 -0.91
N THR A 86 4.79 -15.89 -1.76
CA THR A 86 3.75 -16.72 -2.37
C THR A 86 4.28 -17.63 -3.48
N GLY A 87 5.49 -17.35 -4.00
CA GLY A 87 6.14 -18.18 -5.00
C GLY A 87 5.49 -18.12 -6.39
N PRO A 88 6.02 -18.89 -7.35
CA PRO A 88 5.60 -18.79 -8.76
C PRO A 88 4.20 -19.33 -9.03
N THR A 89 3.59 -20.06 -8.10
CA THR A 89 2.23 -20.58 -8.20
C THR A 89 1.19 -19.65 -7.59
N GLY A 90 1.62 -18.64 -6.82
CA GLY A 90 0.78 -17.60 -6.28
C GLY A 90 0.81 -16.33 -7.15
N GLN A 91 0.03 -15.33 -6.74
CA GLN A 91 -0.10 -14.07 -7.45
C GLN A 91 -0.13 -12.89 -6.49
N VAL A 92 0.45 -11.77 -6.89
CA VAL A 92 0.28 -10.48 -6.22
C VAL A 92 -0.44 -9.52 -7.16
N ILE A 93 -1.53 -8.95 -6.69
CA ILE A 93 -2.25 -7.86 -7.35
C ILE A 93 -1.82 -6.56 -6.64
N ALA A 94 -1.02 -5.77 -7.32
CA ALA A 94 -0.46 -4.53 -6.80
C ALA A 94 -1.37 -3.36 -7.22
N LEU A 95 -2.20 -2.88 -6.29
CA LEU A 95 -3.17 -1.83 -6.53
C LEU A 95 -2.62 -0.47 -6.09
N ASP A 96 -2.73 0.51 -6.98
CA ASP A 96 -2.54 1.92 -6.68
C ASP A 96 -3.46 2.79 -7.55
N PHE A 97 -3.77 4.00 -7.10
CA PHE A 97 -4.55 4.95 -7.90
C PHE A 97 -3.67 5.90 -8.73
N LEU A 98 -2.35 5.85 -8.53
CA LEU A 98 -1.35 6.63 -9.25
C LEU A 98 -0.67 5.77 -10.32
N PRO A 99 -0.87 6.04 -11.63
CA PRO A 99 -0.21 5.29 -12.70
C PRO A 99 1.31 5.25 -12.57
N GLU A 100 1.92 6.33 -12.07
CA GLU A 100 3.35 6.44 -11.87
C GLU A 100 3.87 5.43 -10.83
N MET A 101 3.07 5.10 -9.83
CA MET A 101 3.43 4.07 -8.82
C MET A 101 3.30 2.67 -9.42
N LEU A 102 2.29 2.43 -10.24
CA LEU A 102 2.14 1.16 -10.96
C LEU A 102 3.28 0.91 -11.94
N GLU A 103 3.75 1.95 -12.64
CA GLU A 103 4.92 1.86 -13.50
C GLU A 103 6.18 1.50 -12.71
N ARG A 104 6.40 2.12 -11.54
CA ARG A 104 7.52 1.78 -10.65
C ARG A 104 7.44 0.35 -10.15
N THR A 105 6.26 -0.09 -9.69
CA THR A 105 6.05 -1.48 -9.25
C THR A 105 6.28 -2.47 -10.38
N SER A 106 5.79 -2.19 -11.61
CA SER A 106 6.04 -3.03 -12.78
C SER A 106 7.55 -3.11 -13.12
N ALA A 107 8.25 -1.99 -13.06
CA ALA A 107 9.69 -1.95 -13.29
C ALA A 107 10.45 -2.76 -12.23
N ALA A 108 10.08 -2.63 -10.97
CA ALA A 108 10.65 -3.39 -9.86
C ALA A 108 10.38 -4.90 -10.02
N ALA A 109 9.17 -5.30 -10.43
CA ALA A 109 8.84 -6.70 -10.71
C ALA A 109 9.73 -7.28 -11.82
N ALA A 110 9.89 -6.54 -12.92
CA ALA A 110 10.74 -6.93 -14.04
C ALA A 110 12.23 -7.05 -13.63
N GLU A 111 12.75 -6.07 -12.88
CA GLU A 111 14.13 -6.08 -12.36
C GLU A 111 14.36 -7.26 -11.40
N ALA A 112 13.35 -7.61 -10.59
CA ALA A 112 13.38 -8.76 -9.69
C ALA A 112 13.23 -10.12 -10.39
N GLY A 113 12.89 -10.13 -11.70
CA GLY A 113 12.59 -11.35 -12.48
C GLY A 113 11.31 -12.04 -12.03
N LEU A 114 10.33 -11.30 -11.52
CA LEU A 114 9.05 -11.82 -11.03
C LEU A 114 7.98 -11.65 -12.10
N ALA A 115 7.29 -12.75 -12.44
CA ALA A 115 6.20 -12.77 -13.42
C ALA A 115 4.81 -12.87 -12.76
N ASN A 116 4.77 -12.95 -11.42
CA ASN A 116 3.56 -13.16 -10.63
C ASN A 116 3.07 -11.90 -9.91
N ILE A 117 3.46 -10.72 -10.41
CA ILE A 117 2.93 -9.42 -9.96
C ILE A 117 2.13 -8.81 -11.11
N GLU A 118 0.88 -8.49 -10.86
CA GLU A 118 -0.02 -7.77 -11.76
C GLU A 118 -0.37 -6.42 -11.15
N THR A 119 -0.21 -5.33 -11.91
CA THR A 119 -0.58 -3.99 -11.46
C THR A 119 -2.03 -3.69 -11.79
N LEU A 120 -2.73 -3.03 -10.87
CA LEU A 120 -4.15 -2.70 -10.98
C LEU A 120 -4.38 -1.23 -10.62
N GLU A 121 -4.73 -0.41 -11.60
CA GLU A 121 -5.12 0.98 -11.38
C GLU A 121 -6.55 1.04 -10.83
N ALA A 122 -6.68 1.38 -9.56
CA ALA A 122 -7.98 1.50 -8.91
C ALA A 122 -7.90 2.30 -7.61
N GLU A 123 -9.08 2.75 -7.16
CA GLU A 123 -9.27 3.34 -5.84
C GLU A 123 -9.50 2.26 -4.79
N MET A 124 -8.88 2.41 -3.62
CA MET A 124 -9.04 1.46 -2.51
C MET A 124 -10.47 1.42 -1.94
N GLU A 125 -11.28 2.45 -2.21
CA GLU A 125 -12.70 2.51 -1.83
C GLU A 125 -13.64 1.76 -2.77
N ALA A 126 -13.13 1.28 -3.92
CA ALA A 126 -13.90 0.57 -4.94
C ALA A 126 -12.99 -0.41 -5.69
N ILE A 127 -12.58 -1.47 -5.02
CA ILE A 127 -11.63 -2.47 -5.55
C ILE A 127 -12.32 -3.29 -6.65
N PRO A 128 -11.82 -3.27 -7.92
CA PRO A 128 -12.47 -3.96 -9.03
C PRO A 128 -12.11 -5.45 -9.08
N LEU A 129 -12.18 -6.10 -7.95
CA LEU A 129 -12.01 -7.55 -7.80
C LEU A 129 -13.32 -8.19 -7.33
N ALA A 130 -13.51 -9.45 -7.67
CA ALA A 130 -14.67 -10.23 -7.21
C ALA A 130 -14.65 -10.41 -5.68
N ASP A 131 -15.81 -10.65 -5.10
CA ASP A 131 -15.93 -11.08 -3.71
C ASP A 131 -15.14 -12.37 -3.51
N GLU A 132 -14.52 -12.50 -2.33
CA GLU A 132 -13.80 -13.72 -1.93
C GLU A 132 -12.77 -14.22 -2.95
N SER A 133 -12.02 -13.27 -3.57
CA SER A 133 -11.06 -13.57 -4.65
C SER A 133 -9.60 -13.62 -4.20
N VAL A 134 -9.27 -13.05 -3.02
CA VAL A 134 -7.89 -13.01 -2.51
C VAL A 134 -7.75 -13.70 -1.16
N ASP A 135 -6.58 -14.27 -0.89
CA ASP A 135 -6.28 -14.96 0.36
C ASP A 135 -5.75 -13.99 1.42
N HIS A 136 -5.02 -12.96 0.98
CA HIS A 136 -4.42 -11.98 1.88
C HIS A 136 -4.50 -10.57 1.30
N VAL A 137 -4.84 -9.60 2.12
CA VAL A 137 -4.67 -8.17 1.81
C VAL A 137 -3.53 -7.62 2.67
N ILE A 138 -2.59 -6.95 2.03
CA ILE A 138 -1.50 -6.24 2.70
C ILE A 138 -1.61 -4.74 2.41
N SER A 139 -1.17 -3.88 3.34
CA SER A 139 -1.19 -2.42 3.17
C SER A 139 -0.19 -1.72 4.08
N ASN A 140 0.49 -0.69 3.59
CA ASN A 140 1.55 0.01 4.31
C ASN A 140 1.45 1.53 4.20
N GLY A 141 0.85 2.18 5.21
CA GLY A 141 0.79 3.64 5.33
C GLY A 141 -0.20 4.32 4.36
N VAL A 142 -1.24 3.61 3.91
CA VAL A 142 -2.11 4.09 2.82
C VAL A 142 -3.56 4.33 3.27
N ILE A 143 -4.09 3.50 4.16
CA ILE A 143 -5.50 3.57 4.56
C ILE A 143 -5.81 4.89 5.27
N ASN A 144 -4.84 5.44 6.02
CA ASN A 144 -4.99 6.74 6.67
C ASN A 144 -5.22 7.90 5.67
N LEU A 145 -4.78 7.76 4.42
CA LEU A 145 -4.96 8.76 3.36
C LEU A 145 -6.39 8.80 2.80
N SER A 146 -7.19 7.77 3.05
CA SER A 146 -8.59 7.76 2.64
C SER A 146 -9.49 8.58 3.57
N ALA A 147 -10.34 9.45 3.00
CA ALA A 147 -11.44 10.08 3.73
C ALA A 147 -12.53 9.06 4.13
N ARG A 148 -12.56 7.88 3.51
CA ARG A 148 -13.60 6.86 3.67
C ARG A 148 -13.02 5.53 4.19
N LYS A 149 -12.19 5.56 5.22
CA LYS A 149 -11.50 4.38 5.77
C LYS A 149 -12.40 3.17 6.02
N ARG A 150 -13.63 3.40 6.50
CA ARG A 150 -14.62 2.33 6.69
C ARG A 150 -15.00 1.64 5.37
N ARG A 151 -15.06 2.41 4.27
CA ARG A 151 -15.35 1.85 2.95
C ARG A 151 -14.18 1.01 2.46
N VAL A 152 -12.94 1.50 2.65
CA VAL A 152 -11.72 0.74 2.32
C VAL A 152 -11.70 -0.60 3.06
N LEU A 153 -11.92 -0.59 4.38
CA LEU A 153 -11.94 -1.83 5.18
C LEU A 153 -13.09 -2.77 4.77
N ALA A 154 -14.25 -2.21 4.36
CA ALA A 154 -15.35 -3.03 3.83
C ALA A 154 -14.99 -3.67 2.49
N GLU A 155 -14.28 -2.97 1.60
CA GLU A 155 -13.79 -3.53 0.33
C GLU A 155 -12.73 -4.61 0.59
N CYS A 156 -11.77 -4.37 1.51
CA CYS A 156 -10.83 -5.41 1.92
C CYS A 156 -11.53 -6.67 2.42
N ALA A 157 -12.54 -6.51 3.28
CA ALA A 157 -13.31 -7.64 3.80
C ALA A 157 -14.12 -8.36 2.70
N ARG A 158 -14.63 -7.62 1.71
CA ARG A 158 -15.41 -8.18 0.59
C ARG A 158 -14.53 -9.05 -0.32
N VAL A 159 -13.33 -8.57 -0.66
CA VAL A 159 -12.46 -9.31 -1.59
C VAL A 159 -11.73 -10.48 -0.92
N LEU A 160 -11.60 -10.48 0.40
CA LEU A 160 -10.99 -11.57 1.16
C LEU A 160 -11.86 -12.81 1.15
N ARG A 161 -11.26 -13.94 0.86
CA ARG A 161 -11.89 -15.27 1.05
C ARG A 161 -12.25 -15.51 2.51
N PRO A 162 -13.19 -16.40 2.82
CA PRO A 162 -13.39 -16.90 4.19
C PRO A 162 -12.07 -17.37 4.80
N ALA A 163 -11.76 -16.90 6.01
CA ALA A 163 -10.49 -17.09 6.71
C ALA A 163 -9.27 -16.39 6.07
N GLY A 164 -9.46 -15.58 5.04
CA GLY A 164 -8.43 -14.68 4.51
C GLY A 164 -7.95 -13.66 5.55
N LYS A 165 -6.80 -13.07 5.34
CA LYS A 165 -6.12 -12.23 6.34
C LYS A 165 -5.89 -10.82 5.81
N LEU A 166 -5.97 -9.85 6.72
CA LEU A 166 -5.54 -8.47 6.49
C LEU A 166 -4.31 -8.19 7.37
N SER A 167 -3.19 -7.84 6.76
CA SER A 167 -1.98 -7.39 7.46
C SER A 167 -1.64 -5.97 7.04
N LEU A 168 -1.65 -5.05 7.99
CA LEU A 168 -1.41 -3.64 7.71
C LEU A 168 -0.47 -2.99 8.73
N SER A 169 0.28 -2.00 8.25
CA SER A 169 0.93 -0.97 9.07
C SER A 169 0.35 0.38 8.69
N ASP A 170 -0.06 1.16 9.69
CA ASP A 170 -0.61 2.49 9.43
C ASP A 170 -0.38 3.43 10.61
N LEU A 171 -0.49 4.73 10.36
CA LEU A 171 -0.38 5.75 11.39
C LEU A 171 -1.70 5.88 12.14
N THR A 172 -1.62 5.90 13.45
CA THR A 172 -2.77 6.12 14.32
C THR A 172 -2.50 7.25 15.31
N VAL A 173 -3.51 8.03 15.61
CA VAL A 173 -3.44 9.04 16.67
C VAL A 173 -4.03 8.43 17.94
N ARG A 174 -3.33 8.57 19.08
CA ARG A 174 -3.89 8.25 20.39
C ARG A 174 -4.90 9.34 20.77
N ASP A 175 -5.84 9.02 21.66
CA ASP A 175 -7.00 9.77 22.16
C ASP A 175 -6.81 11.27 22.50
N GLU A 176 -5.79 11.92 22.01
CA GLU A 176 -5.59 13.35 22.12
C GLU A 176 -6.27 14.02 20.93
N GLU A 177 -7.15 14.96 21.21
CA GLU A 177 -7.71 15.81 20.17
C GLU A 177 -6.60 16.57 19.48
N LEU A 178 -6.32 16.21 18.24
CA LEU A 178 -5.38 16.98 17.43
C LEU A 178 -5.95 18.40 17.26
N PRO A 179 -5.11 19.44 17.43
CA PRO A 179 -5.54 20.81 17.18
C PRO A 179 -6.15 20.93 15.78
N PRO A 180 -7.23 21.70 15.62
CA PRO A 180 -7.89 21.87 14.32
C PRO A 180 -6.92 22.31 13.22
N GLU A 181 -5.89 23.09 13.57
CA GLU A 181 -4.86 23.55 12.64
C GLU A 181 -4.04 22.38 12.06
N VAL A 182 -3.79 21.35 12.86
CA VAL A 182 -3.10 20.13 12.42
C VAL A 182 -4.02 19.33 11.52
N LEU A 183 -5.29 19.12 11.91
CA LEU A 183 -6.26 18.38 11.11
C LEU A 183 -6.57 19.03 9.76
N LEU A 184 -6.46 20.35 9.67
CA LEU A 184 -6.71 21.12 8.44
C LEU A 184 -5.45 21.31 7.59
N HIS A 185 -4.26 20.93 8.09
CA HIS A 185 -3.03 21.11 7.34
C HIS A 185 -2.87 20.01 6.29
N PRO A 186 -2.66 20.38 5.02
CA PRO A 186 -2.54 19.39 3.93
C PRO A 186 -1.49 18.30 4.18
N ALA A 187 -0.35 18.66 4.80
CA ALA A 187 0.71 17.70 5.11
C ALA A 187 0.28 16.60 6.11
N THR A 188 -0.76 16.81 6.90
CA THR A 188 -1.30 15.79 7.82
C THR A 188 -1.92 14.60 7.07
N TRP A 189 -2.30 14.83 5.82
CA TRP A 189 -2.95 13.85 4.94
C TRP A 189 -2.01 13.33 3.85
N ALA A 190 -0.79 13.87 3.78
CA ALA A 190 0.22 13.48 2.80
C ALA A 190 1.34 12.59 3.36
N GLY A 191 1.24 12.15 4.62
CA GLY A 191 2.21 11.28 5.28
C GLY A 191 3.10 12.01 6.24
#